data_6c0f030e274668a5deb45aa67b61bfec
#
_entry.id   6c0f030e274668a5deb45aa67b61bfec
#
_cell.length_a   1.000
_cell.length_b   1.000
_cell.length_c   1.000
_cell.angle_alpha   90.00
_cell.angle_beta   90.00
_cell.angle_gamma   90.00
#
_symmetry.space_group_name_H-M   'P 1'
#
loop_
_entity.id
_entity.type
_entity.pdbx_description
1 polymer ?
#
loop_
_entity_poly.entity_id
_entity_poly.type
_entity_poly.pdbx_seq_one_letter_code
_entity_poly.pdbx_strand_id
1 'polypeptide(L)'
;GRESFLPVLKLGESHFDRREQLAWTLDGWGYLLTDIRGLQYRFDGPENRSGYRMVSGISTKDGFRLRFEYASGGRLAGIISSRGEFLKVETDESGRVLCVSVNQDGEEVKLVRYRYDDRGDMVETLDALDVSKHFVYSGGHLLVRLTNQGGMSFHWEYEGKGENARCVHTWGDGGVMEYFIRYGKGYTHI
;
A
#
# COMPACT_ATOMS: atom_id res chain seq x y z
N GLY A 1 3.66 8.47 2.61
CA GLY A 1 3.06 8.42 1.28
C GLY A 1 3.68 9.46 0.38
N ARG A 2 3.57 9.28 -0.92
CA ARG A 2 4.06 10.26 -1.91
C ARG A 2 2.95 11.28 -2.15
N GLU A 3 3.25 12.54 -2.00
CA GLU A 3 2.34 13.65 -2.29
C GLU A 3 2.73 14.29 -3.62
N SER A 4 1.74 14.57 -4.47
CA SER A 4 1.89 15.31 -5.70
C SER A 4 0.92 16.48 -5.70
N PHE A 5 1.40 17.68 -5.99
CA PHE A 5 0.57 18.87 -6.12
C PHE A 5 0.11 19.00 -7.57
N LEU A 6 -1.19 19.05 -7.77
CA LEU A 6 -1.81 19.20 -9.06
C LEU A 6 -2.34 20.63 -9.23
N PRO A 7 -2.35 21.18 -10.45
CA PRO A 7 -3.09 22.41 -10.71
C PRO A 7 -4.58 22.18 -10.50
N VAL A 8 -5.31 23.21 -10.15
CA VAL A 8 -6.78 23.17 -10.11
C VAL A 8 -7.28 22.99 -11.53
N LEU A 9 -7.90 21.86 -11.81
CA LEU A 9 -8.47 21.54 -13.14
C LEU A 9 -9.91 22.00 -13.21
N LYS A 10 -10.32 22.50 -14.38
CA LYS A 10 -11.74 22.69 -14.73
C LYS A 10 -12.31 21.38 -15.29
N LEU A 11 -13.63 21.30 -15.29
CA LEU A 11 -14.34 20.16 -15.86
C LEU A 11 -13.93 19.95 -17.32
N GLY A 12 -13.48 18.74 -17.65
CA GLY A 12 -12.97 18.36 -18.97
C GLY A 12 -11.48 18.68 -19.20
N GLU A 13 -10.83 19.38 -18.28
CA GLU A 13 -9.39 19.63 -18.40
C GLU A 13 -8.56 18.42 -18.01
N SER A 14 -7.40 18.32 -18.65
CA SER A 14 -6.37 17.32 -18.34
C SER A 14 -5.03 18.00 -18.12
N HIS A 15 -4.25 17.45 -17.21
CA HIS A 15 -2.88 17.85 -16.92
C HIS A 15 -1.96 16.63 -16.99
N PHE A 16 -0.81 16.75 -17.65
CA PHE A 16 0.21 15.70 -17.69
C PHE A 16 1.42 16.12 -16.85
N ASP A 17 1.67 15.39 -15.78
CA ASP A 17 2.87 15.54 -14.97
C ASP A 17 4.02 14.75 -15.60
N ARG A 18 5.01 15.48 -16.16
CA ARG A 18 6.17 14.87 -16.83
C ARG A 18 7.12 14.16 -15.85
N ARG A 19 7.19 14.61 -14.61
CA ARG A 19 8.06 14.04 -13.59
C ARG A 19 7.52 12.70 -13.11
N GLU A 20 6.23 12.67 -12.85
CA GLU A 20 5.53 11.48 -12.36
C GLU A 20 5.08 10.56 -13.51
N GLN A 21 5.09 11.05 -14.76
CA GLN A 21 4.57 10.36 -15.94
C GLN A 21 3.09 9.95 -15.78
N LEU A 22 2.28 10.87 -15.24
CA LEU A 22 0.88 10.67 -14.91
C LEU A 22 0.02 11.72 -15.61
N ALA A 23 -1.09 11.29 -16.21
CA ALA A 23 -2.11 12.19 -16.74
C ALA A 23 -3.29 12.26 -15.76
N TRP A 24 -3.71 13.48 -15.41
CA TRP A 24 -4.88 13.74 -14.59
C TRP A 24 -5.95 14.39 -15.43
N THR A 25 -7.18 13.93 -15.29
CA THR A 25 -8.37 14.52 -15.94
C THR A 25 -9.45 14.72 -14.90
N LEU A 26 -10.09 15.88 -14.90
CA LEU A 26 -11.32 16.11 -14.13
C LEU A 26 -12.51 15.95 -15.07
N ASP A 27 -13.35 14.95 -14.84
CA ASP A 27 -14.61 14.74 -15.55
C ASP A 27 -15.84 14.97 -14.64
N GLY A 28 -17.05 14.75 -15.14
CA GLY A 28 -18.29 14.97 -14.39
C GLY A 28 -18.47 14.06 -13.15
N TRP A 29 -17.58 13.09 -12.97
CA TRP A 29 -17.64 12.10 -11.87
C TRP A 29 -16.54 12.31 -10.83
N GLY A 30 -15.42 12.93 -11.20
CA GLY A 30 -14.27 13.15 -10.32
C GLY A 30 -12.95 13.12 -11.07
N TYR A 31 -11.88 12.79 -10.38
CA TYR A 31 -10.55 12.71 -11.00
C TYR A 31 -10.27 11.32 -11.56
N LEU A 32 -9.74 11.31 -12.79
CA LEU A 32 -9.18 10.14 -13.43
C LEU A 32 -7.67 10.33 -13.57
N LEU A 33 -6.90 9.43 -12.97
CA LEU A 33 -5.46 9.35 -13.12
C LEU A 33 -5.13 8.25 -14.10
N THR A 34 -4.28 8.52 -15.08
CA THR A 34 -3.80 7.51 -16.05
C THR A 34 -2.28 7.46 -16.02
N ASP A 35 -1.69 6.29 -15.82
CA ASP A 35 -0.24 6.09 -15.89
C ASP A 35 0.21 5.82 -17.34
N ILE A 36 1.54 5.83 -17.58
CA ILE A 36 2.12 5.60 -18.92
C ILE A 36 1.79 4.23 -19.52
N ARG A 37 1.46 3.24 -18.69
CA ARG A 37 1.04 1.91 -19.13
C ARG A 37 -0.44 1.91 -19.50
N GLY A 38 -1.17 3.00 -19.20
CA GLY A 38 -2.59 3.18 -19.41
C GLY A 38 -3.46 2.54 -18.34
N LEU A 39 -2.89 2.25 -17.19
CA LEU A 39 -3.66 1.90 -16.01
C LEU A 39 -4.36 3.15 -15.48
N GLN A 40 -5.66 3.06 -15.29
CA GLN A 40 -6.51 4.17 -14.88
C GLN A 40 -7.00 3.99 -13.46
N TYR A 41 -6.92 5.05 -12.67
CA TYR A 41 -7.41 5.12 -11.29
C TYR A 41 -8.52 6.17 -11.23
N ARG A 42 -9.71 5.78 -10.79
CA ARG A 42 -10.87 6.65 -10.62
C ARG A 42 -10.98 7.12 -9.17
N PHE A 43 -11.10 8.44 -8.96
CA PHE A 43 -11.25 9.05 -7.63
C PHE A 43 -12.61 9.78 -7.54
N ASP A 44 -13.68 9.02 -7.47
CA ASP A 44 -15.04 9.48 -7.21
C ASP A 44 -15.68 8.75 -6.02
N GLY A 45 -14.88 8.01 -5.26
CA GLY A 45 -15.28 7.34 -4.04
C GLY A 45 -15.64 8.32 -2.90
N PRO A 46 -16.07 7.81 -1.75
CA PRO A 46 -16.39 8.64 -0.60
C PRO A 46 -15.16 9.40 -0.09
N GLU A 47 -15.40 10.49 0.62
CA GLU A 47 -14.35 11.15 1.38
C GLU A 47 -14.07 10.39 2.68
N ASN A 48 -12.79 10.25 3.01
CA ASN A 48 -12.40 9.70 4.30
C ASN A 48 -12.48 10.77 5.41
N ARG A 49 -12.18 10.40 6.65
CA ARG A 49 -12.21 11.31 7.81
C ARG A 49 -11.28 12.54 7.68
N SER A 50 -10.27 12.46 6.83
CA SER A 50 -9.32 13.56 6.57
C SER A 50 -9.71 14.41 5.35
N GLY A 51 -10.89 14.19 4.74
CA GLY A 51 -11.37 14.91 3.57
C GLY A 51 -10.74 14.48 2.24
N TYR A 52 -9.99 13.38 2.21
CA TYR A 52 -9.44 12.85 0.97
C TYR A 52 -10.46 11.96 0.26
N ARG A 53 -10.63 12.21 -1.03
CA ARG A 53 -11.49 11.37 -1.88
C ARG A 53 -10.81 10.05 -2.20
N MET A 54 -11.51 8.96 -1.92
CA MET A 54 -10.97 7.61 -2.08
C MET A 54 -11.04 7.16 -3.55
N VAL A 55 -10.12 6.27 -3.93
CA VAL A 55 -10.17 5.60 -5.23
C VAL A 55 -11.38 4.66 -5.28
N SER A 56 -12.23 4.79 -6.29
CA SER A 56 -13.42 3.92 -6.46
C SER A 56 -13.18 2.77 -7.42
N GLY A 57 -12.18 2.88 -8.29
CA GLY A 57 -11.88 1.84 -9.25
C GLY A 57 -10.53 1.97 -9.91
N ILE A 58 -10.06 0.84 -10.41
CA ILE A 58 -8.88 0.72 -11.26
C ILE A 58 -9.29 -0.03 -12.53
N SER A 59 -8.83 0.44 -13.69
CA SER A 59 -9.08 -0.25 -14.96
C SER A 59 -7.83 -0.30 -15.83
N THR A 60 -7.71 -1.39 -16.60
CA THR A 60 -6.66 -1.60 -17.58
C THR A 60 -7.16 -1.28 -18.99
N LYS A 61 -6.25 -1.13 -19.95
CA LYS A 61 -6.60 -0.85 -21.36
C LYS A 61 -7.41 -1.97 -22.03
N ASP A 62 -7.20 -3.20 -21.61
CA ASP A 62 -7.90 -4.41 -22.09
C ASP A 62 -9.26 -4.63 -21.45
N GLY A 63 -9.70 -3.69 -20.60
CA GLY A 63 -11.06 -3.66 -20.04
C GLY A 63 -11.23 -4.41 -18.72
N PHE A 64 -10.19 -4.98 -18.14
CA PHE A 64 -10.27 -5.49 -16.77
C PHE A 64 -10.47 -4.33 -15.78
N ARG A 65 -11.36 -4.52 -14.81
CA ARG A 65 -11.72 -3.49 -13.82
C ARG A 65 -11.77 -4.08 -12.41
N LEU A 66 -11.32 -3.27 -11.45
CA LEU A 66 -11.56 -3.44 -10.02
C LEU A 66 -12.43 -2.29 -9.54
N ARG A 67 -13.41 -2.57 -8.71
CA ARG A 67 -14.23 -1.60 -7.99
C ARG A 67 -13.99 -1.76 -6.49
N PHE A 68 -13.82 -0.66 -5.80
CA PHE A 68 -13.59 -0.63 -4.36
C PHE A 68 -14.89 -0.25 -3.64
N GLU A 69 -15.23 -0.99 -2.61
CA GLU A 69 -16.36 -0.73 -1.73
C GLU A 69 -15.87 -0.23 -0.37
N TYR A 70 -16.53 0.80 0.13
CA TYR A 70 -16.15 1.46 1.38
C TYR A 70 -17.29 1.43 2.38
N ALA A 71 -16.98 1.10 3.62
CA ALA A 71 -17.84 1.32 4.78
C ALA A 71 -17.82 2.79 5.21
N SER A 72 -18.64 3.13 6.20
CA SER A 72 -18.70 4.48 6.78
C SER A 72 -17.32 4.98 7.21
N GLY A 73 -17.06 6.27 6.97
CA GLY A 73 -15.76 6.91 7.25
C GLY A 73 -14.64 6.57 6.26
N GLY A 74 -14.98 6.07 5.05
CA GLY A 74 -14.02 5.80 3.97
C GLY A 74 -13.12 4.58 4.22
N ARG A 75 -13.54 3.64 5.05
CA ARG A 75 -12.80 2.40 5.31
C ARG A 75 -13.06 1.38 4.21
N LEU A 76 -12.02 0.82 3.61
CA LEU A 76 -12.15 -0.22 2.59
C LEU A 76 -12.86 -1.44 3.17
N ALA A 77 -13.91 -1.92 2.52
CA ALA A 77 -14.73 -3.07 2.94
C ALA A 77 -14.76 -4.19 1.91
N GLY A 78 -14.52 -3.89 0.63
CA GLY A 78 -14.52 -4.90 -0.41
C GLY A 78 -13.86 -4.45 -1.70
N ILE A 79 -13.47 -5.44 -2.50
CA ILE A 79 -12.92 -5.25 -3.86
C ILE A 79 -13.64 -6.22 -4.78
N ILE A 80 -14.21 -5.71 -5.87
CA ILE A 80 -14.95 -6.50 -6.86
C ILE A 80 -14.20 -6.42 -8.18
N SER A 81 -13.89 -7.57 -8.77
CA SER A 81 -13.34 -7.63 -10.13
C SER A 81 -14.45 -7.63 -11.18
N SER A 82 -14.12 -7.20 -12.40
CA SER A 82 -15.04 -7.29 -13.57
C SER A 82 -15.35 -8.74 -13.97
N ARG A 83 -14.69 -9.72 -13.38
CA ARG A 83 -14.98 -11.15 -13.56
C ARG A 83 -15.95 -11.71 -12.51
N GLY A 84 -16.41 -10.86 -11.58
CA GLY A 84 -17.36 -11.24 -10.53
C GLY A 84 -16.73 -11.76 -9.24
N GLU A 85 -15.40 -11.76 -9.14
CA GLU A 85 -14.72 -12.13 -7.90
C GLU A 85 -14.90 -11.01 -6.86
N PHE A 86 -15.17 -11.39 -5.62
CA PHE A 86 -15.33 -10.48 -4.50
C PHE A 86 -14.34 -10.81 -3.39
N LEU A 87 -13.49 -9.85 -3.03
CA LEU A 87 -12.65 -9.89 -1.85
C LEU A 87 -13.30 -9.05 -0.74
N LYS A 88 -13.63 -9.68 0.37
CA LYS A 88 -14.04 -8.98 1.59
C LYS A 88 -12.80 -8.45 2.30
N VAL A 89 -12.85 -7.20 2.75
CA VAL A 89 -11.77 -6.57 3.49
C VAL A 89 -12.30 -6.15 4.85
N GLU A 90 -11.69 -6.67 5.90
CA GLU A 90 -11.96 -6.25 7.28
C GLU A 90 -10.93 -5.21 7.70
N THR A 91 -11.39 -4.10 8.24
CA THR A 91 -10.56 -3.00 8.71
C THR A 91 -10.90 -2.64 10.15
N ASP A 92 -9.89 -2.16 10.90
CA ASP A 92 -10.13 -1.57 12.22
C ASP A 92 -10.73 -0.16 12.12
N GLU A 93 -10.96 0.48 13.28
CA GLU A 93 -11.51 1.83 13.36
C GLU A 93 -10.59 2.90 12.75
N SER A 94 -9.30 2.64 12.67
CA SER A 94 -8.29 3.51 12.05
C SER A 94 -8.19 3.32 10.54
N GLY A 95 -8.89 2.30 9.98
CA GLY A 95 -8.86 1.95 8.56
C GLY A 95 -7.70 1.03 8.16
N ARG A 96 -6.97 0.43 9.13
CA ARG A 96 -5.92 -0.56 8.84
C ARG A 96 -6.57 -1.89 8.49
N VAL A 97 -6.06 -2.56 7.47
CA VAL A 97 -6.57 -3.87 7.04
C VAL A 97 -6.21 -4.93 8.08
N LEU A 98 -7.21 -5.66 8.57
CA LEU A 98 -7.03 -6.78 9.51
C LEU A 98 -7.07 -8.13 8.80
N CYS A 99 -7.96 -8.28 7.81
CA CYS A 99 -8.14 -9.53 7.08
C CYS A 99 -8.62 -9.25 5.66
N VAL A 100 -8.14 -10.07 4.72
CA VAL A 100 -8.72 -10.19 3.38
C VAL A 100 -9.20 -11.62 3.21
N SER A 101 -10.44 -11.80 2.81
CA SER A 101 -11.07 -13.10 2.60
C SER A 101 -11.84 -13.15 1.29
N VAL A 102 -12.13 -14.37 0.83
CA VAL A 102 -12.97 -14.67 -0.32
C VAL A 102 -14.02 -15.70 0.09
N ASN A 103 -15.20 -15.64 -0.53
CA ASN A 103 -16.16 -16.76 -0.42
C ASN A 103 -15.83 -17.78 -1.49
N GLN A 104 -15.56 -19.00 -1.08
CA GLN A 104 -15.34 -20.15 -1.96
C GLN A 104 -16.35 -21.25 -1.60
N ASP A 105 -17.26 -21.58 -2.52
CA ASP A 105 -18.27 -22.61 -2.34
C ASP A 105 -19.16 -22.46 -1.09
N GLY A 106 -19.41 -21.21 -0.66
CA GLY A 106 -20.22 -20.87 0.51
C GLY A 106 -19.43 -20.76 1.81
N GLU A 107 -18.14 -21.06 1.81
CA GLU A 107 -17.25 -20.91 2.96
C GLU A 107 -16.35 -19.67 2.82
N GLU A 108 -16.13 -18.97 3.93
CA GLU A 108 -15.21 -17.84 3.99
C GLU A 108 -13.77 -18.33 4.16
N VAL A 109 -12.95 -18.15 3.12
CA VAL A 109 -11.52 -18.47 3.13
C VAL A 109 -10.72 -17.21 3.37
N LYS A 110 -9.96 -17.18 4.48
CA LYS A 110 -9.06 -16.06 4.81
C LYS A 110 -7.78 -16.19 4.01
N LEU A 111 -7.51 -15.22 3.14
CA LEU A 111 -6.32 -15.20 2.28
C LEU A 111 -5.09 -14.66 3.00
N VAL A 112 -5.29 -13.60 3.79
CA VAL A 112 -4.23 -12.98 4.58
C VAL A 112 -4.83 -12.26 5.79
N ARG A 113 -4.11 -12.30 6.92
CA ARG A 113 -4.44 -11.58 8.15
C ARG A 113 -3.25 -10.74 8.58
N TYR A 114 -3.53 -9.59 9.19
CA TYR A 114 -2.55 -8.63 9.66
C TYR A 114 -2.75 -8.35 11.14
N ARG A 115 -1.66 -8.22 11.89
CA ARG A 115 -1.67 -7.78 13.28
C ARG A 115 -0.79 -6.54 13.44
N TYR A 116 -1.24 -5.66 14.29
CA TYR A 116 -0.57 -4.39 14.58
C TYR A 116 -0.32 -4.28 16.08
N ASP A 117 0.77 -3.60 16.45
CA ASP A 117 1.02 -3.23 17.84
C ASP A 117 0.25 -1.95 18.23
N ASP A 118 0.37 -1.55 19.51
CA ASP A 118 -0.29 -0.36 20.07
C ASP A 118 0.18 0.95 19.40
N ARG A 119 1.34 0.95 18.75
CA ARG A 119 1.87 2.08 18.01
C ARG A 119 1.37 2.14 16.57
N GLY A 120 0.68 1.09 16.12
CA GLY A 120 0.17 0.95 14.77
C GLY A 120 1.14 0.32 13.78
N ASP A 121 2.28 -0.19 14.23
CA ASP A 121 3.21 -0.92 13.40
C ASP A 121 2.68 -2.33 13.09
N MET A 122 2.76 -2.78 11.84
CA MET A 122 2.36 -4.12 11.45
C MET A 122 3.39 -5.15 11.91
N VAL A 123 3.07 -5.93 12.94
CA VAL A 123 4.01 -6.86 13.59
C VAL A 123 3.92 -8.29 13.08
N GLU A 124 2.82 -8.66 12.43
CA GLU A 124 2.65 -10.01 11.89
C GLU A 124 1.74 -10.02 10.67
N THR A 125 2.05 -10.89 9.72
CA THR A 125 1.12 -11.32 8.67
C THR A 125 1.00 -12.83 8.69
N LEU A 126 -0.23 -13.36 8.48
CA LEU A 126 -0.51 -14.78 8.32
C LEU A 126 -1.14 -14.99 6.94
N ASP A 127 -0.67 -15.98 6.20
CA ASP A 127 -1.28 -16.38 4.92
C ASP A 127 -2.48 -17.32 5.12
N ALA A 128 -3.03 -17.86 4.02
CA ALA A 128 -4.17 -18.75 4.04
C ALA A 128 -3.89 -20.10 4.74
N LEU A 129 -2.63 -20.47 4.92
CA LEU A 129 -2.18 -21.68 5.60
C LEU A 129 -1.71 -21.42 7.04
N ASP A 130 -1.99 -20.25 7.59
CA ASP A 130 -1.55 -19.80 8.92
C ASP A 130 -0.02 -19.69 9.06
N VAL A 131 0.71 -19.63 7.94
CA VAL A 131 2.15 -19.44 7.99
C VAL A 131 2.47 -17.94 8.16
N SER A 132 3.23 -17.62 9.21
CA SER A 132 3.45 -16.23 9.62
C SER A 132 4.76 -15.64 9.10
N LYS A 133 4.75 -14.28 8.96
CA LYS A 133 5.94 -13.43 8.92
C LYS A 133 5.85 -12.46 10.08
N HIS A 134 6.99 -12.18 10.72
CA HIS A 134 7.06 -11.28 11.86
C HIS A 134 7.93 -10.06 11.53
N PHE A 135 7.52 -8.90 12.03
CA PHE A 135 8.19 -7.63 11.81
C PHE A 135 8.48 -6.97 13.14
N VAL A 136 9.67 -6.41 13.29
CA VAL A 136 10.09 -5.68 14.49
C VAL A 136 10.53 -4.29 14.07
N TYR A 137 10.03 -3.29 14.79
CA TYR A 137 10.31 -1.88 14.51
C TYR A 137 11.06 -1.23 15.68
N SER A 138 11.90 -0.26 15.35
CA SER A 138 12.49 0.66 16.33
C SER A 138 11.45 1.67 16.84
N GLY A 139 11.84 2.51 17.80
CA GLY A 139 10.99 3.56 18.34
C GLY A 139 10.54 4.65 17.33
N GLY A 140 11.12 4.70 16.14
CA GLY A 140 10.75 5.64 15.05
C GLY A 140 10.01 5.01 13.88
N HIS A 141 9.31 3.89 14.08
CA HIS A 141 8.61 3.13 13.04
C HIS A 141 9.53 2.59 11.92
N LEU A 142 10.84 2.46 12.19
CA LEU A 142 11.78 1.90 11.24
C LEU A 142 11.86 0.38 11.42
N LEU A 143 11.67 -0.36 10.33
CA LEU A 143 11.76 -1.82 10.34
C LEU A 143 13.22 -2.23 10.64
N VAL A 144 13.45 -2.93 11.75
CA VAL A 144 14.80 -3.39 12.14
C VAL A 144 14.99 -4.90 11.98
N ARG A 145 13.90 -5.67 11.93
CA ARG A 145 13.96 -7.11 11.65
C ARG A 145 12.67 -7.58 10.96
N LEU A 146 12.82 -8.46 9.98
CA LEU A 146 11.77 -9.26 9.37
C LEU A 146 12.17 -10.73 9.48
N THR A 147 11.31 -11.57 10.06
CA THR A 147 11.47 -13.03 10.01
C THR A 147 10.46 -13.59 9.00
N ASN A 148 10.96 -14.26 7.98
CA ASN A 148 10.12 -14.82 6.92
C ASN A 148 9.45 -16.15 7.35
N GLN A 149 8.62 -16.70 6.51
CA GLN A 149 7.89 -17.96 6.73
C GLN A 149 8.81 -19.17 6.94
N GLY A 150 10.03 -19.14 6.43
CA GLY A 150 11.06 -20.17 6.63
C GLY A 150 11.88 -20.02 7.91
N GLY A 151 11.56 -19.02 8.76
CA GLY A 151 12.27 -18.73 10.00
C GLY A 151 13.56 -17.93 9.83
N MET A 152 13.95 -17.57 8.59
CA MET A 152 15.13 -16.74 8.31
C MET A 152 14.80 -15.29 8.61
N SER A 153 15.70 -14.61 9.33
CA SER A 153 15.57 -13.19 9.64
C SER A 153 16.48 -12.33 8.78
N PHE A 154 15.96 -11.15 8.42
CA PHE A 154 16.68 -10.05 7.80
C PHE A 154 16.69 -8.87 8.75
N HIS A 155 17.78 -8.12 8.77
CA HIS A 155 18.05 -7.06 9.73
C HIS A 155 18.43 -5.77 9.03
N TRP A 156 18.11 -4.62 9.65
CA TRP A 156 18.43 -3.28 9.17
C TRP A 156 18.90 -2.41 10.30
N GLU A 157 19.98 -1.69 10.07
CA GLU A 157 20.49 -0.63 10.94
C GLU A 157 20.37 0.72 10.26
N TYR A 158 20.09 1.73 11.06
CA TYR A 158 19.83 3.07 10.56
C TYR A 158 20.71 4.09 11.29
N GLU A 159 21.18 5.08 10.52
CA GLU A 159 21.73 6.34 11.04
C GLU A 159 20.69 7.45 10.93
N GLY A 160 20.73 8.41 11.87
CA GLY A 160 19.76 9.50 11.94
C GLY A 160 18.51 9.13 12.73
N LYS A 161 17.51 10.02 12.70
CA LYS A 161 16.24 9.86 13.42
C LYS A 161 15.07 10.35 12.58
N GLY A 162 13.88 9.75 12.78
CA GLY A 162 12.65 10.11 12.10
C GLY A 162 12.78 10.07 10.57
N GLU A 163 12.28 11.08 9.89
CA GLU A 163 12.30 11.18 8.41
C GLU A 163 13.70 11.28 7.79
N ASN A 164 14.71 11.62 8.58
CA ASN A 164 16.10 11.69 8.15
C ASN A 164 16.86 10.39 8.40
N ALA A 165 16.23 9.36 8.95
CA ALA A 165 16.85 8.06 9.14
C ALA A 165 17.16 7.40 7.80
N ARG A 166 18.37 6.86 7.66
CA ARG A 166 18.83 6.17 6.46
C ARG A 166 19.40 4.82 6.84
N CYS A 167 19.00 3.76 6.12
CA CYS A 167 19.56 2.42 6.31
C CYS A 167 21.05 2.45 5.93
N VAL A 168 21.92 2.02 6.82
CA VAL A 168 23.38 1.98 6.61
C VAL A 168 23.93 0.57 6.57
N HIS A 169 23.21 -0.41 7.09
CA HIS A 169 23.60 -1.81 7.08
C HIS A 169 22.36 -2.69 6.98
N THR A 170 22.42 -3.74 6.16
CA THR A 170 21.40 -4.77 6.05
C THR A 170 22.04 -6.13 5.84
N TRP A 171 21.47 -7.18 6.48
CA TRP A 171 21.95 -8.55 6.36
C TRP A 171 20.84 -9.55 6.67
N GLY A 172 20.99 -10.78 6.18
CA GLY A 172 20.23 -11.94 6.63
C GLY A 172 20.99 -12.78 7.64
N ASP A 173 20.29 -13.66 8.34
CA ASP A 173 20.91 -14.61 9.27
C ASP A 173 22.09 -15.34 8.59
N GLY A 174 23.22 -15.45 9.33
CA GLY A 174 24.43 -16.04 8.77
C GLY A 174 25.19 -15.14 7.77
N GLY A 175 24.88 -13.85 7.69
CA GLY A 175 25.55 -12.89 6.79
C GLY A 175 25.08 -12.97 5.35
N VAL A 176 23.92 -13.56 5.08
CA VAL A 176 23.35 -13.63 3.74
C VAL A 176 22.90 -12.25 3.29
N MET A 177 23.24 -11.86 2.05
CA MET A 177 22.88 -10.54 1.48
C MET A 177 23.30 -9.38 2.39
N GLU A 178 24.52 -9.45 2.92
CA GLU A 178 25.07 -8.38 3.76
C GLU A 178 25.55 -7.21 2.91
N TYR A 179 25.03 -6.02 3.19
CA TYR A 179 25.38 -4.78 2.50
C TYR A 179 25.60 -3.64 3.47
N PHE A 180 26.70 -2.88 3.27
CA PHE A 180 26.97 -1.63 3.94
C PHE A 180 26.70 -0.47 2.99
N ILE A 181 25.83 0.45 3.38
CA ILE A 181 25.34 1.54 2.55
C ILE A 181 25.93 2.86 3.02
N ARG A 182 26.60 3.58 2.13
CA ARG A 182 27.18 4.90 2.41
C ARG A 182 26.53 5.95 1.50
N TYR A 183 26.12 7.05 2.11
CA TYR A 183 25.49 8.15 1.41
C TYR A 183 26.44 9.32 1.24
N GLY A 184 26.64 9.80 0.01
CA GLY A 184 27.39 10.98 -0.33
C GLY A 184 26.52 12.06 -0.96
N LYS A 185 27.11 13.20 -1.33
CA LYS A 185 26.40 14.29 -2.00
C LYS A 185 26.06 13.86 -3.45
N GLY A 186 24.80 13.41 -3.67
CA GLY A 186 24.31 13.01 -5.00
C GLY A 186 24.64 11.58 -5.43
N TYR A 187 25.15 10.72 -4.52
CA TYR A 187 25.39 9.32 -4.79
C TYR A 187 25.17 8.43 -3.56
N THR A 188 24.92 7.15 -3.81
CA THR A 188 24.85 6.08 -2.82
C THR A 188 25.82 5.00 -3.23
N HIS A 189 26.63 4.51 -2.30
CA HIS A 189 27.58 3.41 -2.48
C HIS A 189 27.15 2.21 -1.64
N ILE A 190 27.14 1.02 -2.23
CA ILE A 190 26.77 -0.26 -1.60
C ILE A 190 27.95 -1.21 -1.69
#